data_75b49cdff76b745adf5a8e55a5d8952e
#
_entry.id   75b49cdff76b745adf5a8e55a5d8952e
#
_cell.length_a   1.000
_cell.length_b   1.000
_cell.length_c   1.000
_cell.angle_alpha   90.00
_cell.angle_beta   90.00
_cell.angle_gamma   90.00
#
_symmetry.space_group_name_H-M   'P 1'
#
loop_
_entity.id
_entity.type
_entity.pdbx_description
1 polymer ?
#
loop_
_entity_poly.entity_id
_entity_poly.type
_entity_poly.pdbx_seq_one_letter_code
_entity_poly.pdbx_strand_id
1 'polypeptide(L)'
;GEQYWRLDDEKIAYPFWERTKKLGIKNICVHKGLPLGLFNEKGCHPGDVAKAAADWPDLNFIIYHSGYKGFGSAGRGIGAPVPAREKPDEQEIPWISDILRDLKANPKIKNVYFELGSTFNILSAAAPKICLHALGQMIEVAGADHILWGTDSIWNGSPQSQIVRLRRLQMLPELRDKFQYPELTDKIKDQIFGLNAARLFNINVEEKRKALKIDKMTSIRESYKQGASPSNTQYGWVWTDGAKSPTLPIGAE
;
A
#
# COMPACT_ATOMS: atom_id res chain seq x y z
N GLY A 1 15.17 15.90 22.15
CA GLY A 1 15.22 14.45 22.18
C GLY A 1 14.55 13.86 20.96
N GLU A 2 15.01 12.72 20.46
CA GLU A 2 14.40 12.04 19.32
C GLU A 2 12.98 11.60 19.72
N GLN A 3 11.95 12.17 19.09
CA GLN A 3 10.55 11.85 19.36
C GLN A 3 10.09 10.71 18.44
N TYR A 4 10.51 9.50 18.72
CA TYR A 4 9.93 8.30 18.10
C TYR A 4 9.89 7.16 19.12
N TRP A 5 9.01 6.22 18.89
CA TRP A 5 8.94 4.99 19.67
C TRP A 5 8.82 3.78 18.75
N ARG A 6 9.21 2.63 19.25
CA ARG A 6 9.19 1.37 18.52
C ARG A 6 7.94 0.57 18.89
N LEU A 7 7.46 -0.25 17.98
CA LEU A 7 6.30 -1.12 18.22
C LEU A 7 6.56 -2.16 19.32
N ASP A 8 7.83 -2.53 19.49
CA ASP A 8 8.32 -3.48 20.49
C ASP A 8 8.83 -2.82 21.78
N ASP A 9 8.54 -1.53 21.98
CA ASP A 9 8.89 -0.81 23.20
C ASP A 9 7.97 -1.21 24.35
N GLU A 10 8.51 -1.96 25.32
CA GLU A 10 7.74 -2.49 26.45
C GLU A 10 7.23 -1.40 27.40
N LYS A 11 7.85 -0.23 27.43
CA LYS A 11 7.45 0.88 28.32
C LYS A 11 6.43 1.81 27.69
N ILE A 12 6.47 2.00 26.39
CA ILE A 12 5.62 2.95 25.66
C ILE A 12 4.55 2.21 24.85
N ALA A 13 4.96 1.29 23.98
CA ALA A 13 4.05 0.62 23.05
C ALA A 13 3.16 -0.43 23.74
N TYR A 14 3.72 -1.24 24.64
CA TYR A 14 2.97 -2.36 25.23
C TYR A 14 1.79 -1.92 26.09
N PRO A 15 1.89 -0.89 26.94
CA PRO A 15 0.70 -0.34 27.63
C PRO A 15 -0.37 0.17 26.65
N PHE A 16 0.05 0.70 25.51
CA PHE A 16 -0.87 1.13 24.45
C PHE A 16 -1.55 -0.07 23.77
N TRP A 17 -0.81 -1.13 23.45
CA TRP A 17 -1.38 -2.38 22.90
C TRP A 17 -2.36 -3.04 23.88
N GLU A 18 -2.05 -3.09 25.15
CA GLU A 18 -3.00 -3.57 26.16
C GLU A 18 -4.29 -2.75 26.18
N ARG A 19 -4.17 -1.44 26.10
CA ARG A 19 -5.33 -0.55 26.08
C ARG A 19 -6.17 -0.76 24.82
N THR A 20 -5.55 -0.91 23.64
CA THR A 20 -6.28 -1.17 22.40
C THR A 20 -7.03 -2.50 22.46
N LYS A 21 -6.43 -3.56 22.98
CA LYS A 21 -7.11 -4.85 23.21
C LYS A 21 -8.32 -4.70 24.13
N LYS A 22 -8.19 -4.02 25.27
CA LYS A 22 -9.29 -3.75 26.21
C LYS A 22 -10.45 -2.98 25.55
N LEU A 23 -10.17 -2.16 24.56
CA LEU A 23 -11.18 -1.43 23.79
C LEU A 23 -11.75 -2.22 22.60
N GLY A 24 -11.29 -3.46 22.38
CA GLY A 24 -11.71 -4.29 21.25
C GLY A 24 -11.10 -3.88 19.90
N ILE A 25 -10.09 -3.00 19.90
CA ILE A 25 -9.39 -2.57 18.70
C ILE A 25 -8.33 -3.63 18.39
N LYS A 26 -8.44 -4.26 17.22
CA LYS A 26 -7.52 -5.34 16.81
C LYS A 26 -6.55 -4.92 15.70
N ASN A 27 -6.93 -3.95 14.88
CA ASN A 27 -6.17 -3.54 13.71
C ASN A 27 -5.35 -2.29 14.02
N ILE A 28 -4.04 -2.43 14.00
CA ILE A 28 -3.07 -1.38 14.30
C ILE A 28 -2.39 -0.98 13.01
N CYS A 29 -2.66 0.23 12.54
CA CYS A 29 -2.04 0.80 11.35
C CYS A 29 -0.81 1.60 11.75
N VAL A 30 0.33 1.31 11.13
CA VAL A 30 1.60 1.94 11.49
C VAL A 30 2.36 2.39 10.25
N HIS A 31 2.87 3.61 10.29
CA HIS A 31 3.73 4.14 9.23
C HIS A 31 5.15 3.57 9.40
N LYS A 32 5.47 2.56 8.61
CA LYS A 32 6.81 1.99 8.50
C LYS A 32 7.23 1.99 7.03
N GLY A 33 8.42 2.45 6.77
CA GLY A 33 8.87 2.73 5.41
C GLY A 33 8.81 4.22 5.07
N LEU A 34 9.22 4.57 3.86
CA LEU A 34 9.26 5.93 3.30
C LEU A 34 9.68 6.99 4.34
N PRO A 35 10.92 6.97 4.85
CA PRO A 35 11.42 7.98 5.78
C PRO A 35 11.66 9.29 5.03
N LEU A 36 10.55 9.93 4.60
CA LEU A 36 10.58 11.23 3.96
C LEU A 36 11.21 12.21 4.95
N GLY A 37 12.04 13.15 4.51
CA GLY A 37 12.89 14.00 5.34
C GLY A 37 12.28 14.69 6.57
N LEU A 38 10.97 14.51 6.80
CA LEU A 38 10.24 14.94 7.99
C LEU A 38 10.18 13.87 9.09
N PHE A 39 10.54 12.62 8.80
CA PHE A 39 10.41 11.50 9.71
C PHE A 39 11.78 10.98 10.16
N ASN A 40 11.87 10.58 11.42
CA ASN A 40 13.05 9.90 11.91
C ASN A 40 13.19 8.52 11.27
N GLU A 41 14.29 8.28 10.55
CA GLU A 41 14.52 7.01 9.84
C GLU A 41 14.48 5.80 10.79
N LYS A 42 15.00 5.93 12.02
CA LYS A 42 14.96 4.86 13.03
C LYS A 42 13.53 4.51 13.45
N GLY A 43 12.65 5.52 13.54
CA GLY A 43 11.23 5.31 13.85
C GLY A 43 10.44 4.69 12.70
N CYS A 44 10.82 4.99 11.45
CA CYS A 44 10.21 4.41 10.25
C CYS A 44 10.74 3.02 9.92
N HIS A 45 11.88 2.62 10.47
CA HIS A 45 12.49 1.32 10.22
C HIS A 45 11.61 0.18 10.75
N PRO A 46 11.30 -0.85 9.96
CA PRO A 46 10.36 -1.90 10.33
C PRO A 46 10.95 -3.04 11.18
N GLY A 47 12.18 -2.93 11.65
CA GLY A 47 12.86 -3.99 12.44
C GLY A 47 12.27 -4.25 13.83
N ASP A 48 11.17 -3.59 14.18
CA ASP A 48 10.39 -3.80 15.40
C ASP A 48 9.08 -4.59 15.15
N VAL A 49 8.71 -4.78 13.88
CA VAL A 49 7.43 -5.35 13.50
C VAL A 49 7.31 -6.82 13.93
N ALA A 50 8.30 -7.64 13.61
CA ALA A 50 8.23 -9.07 13.87
C ALA A 50 8.16 -9.38 15.38
N LYS A 51 8.96 -8.68 16.20
CA LYS A 51 8.90 -8.84 17.66
C LYS A 51 7.54 -8.41 18.21
N ALA A 52 7.06 -7.23 17.84
CA ALA A 52 5.76 -6.75 18.29
C ALA A 52 4.62 -7.70 17.88
N ALA A 53 4.63 -8.19 16.65
CA ALA A 53 3.63 -9.13 16.16
C ALA A 53 3.68 -10.49 16.88
N ALA A 54 4.88 -10.98 17.22
CA ALA A 54 5.05 -12.21 17.98
C ALA A 54 4.53 -12.09 19.43
N ASP A 55 4.81 -10.95 20.08
CA ASP A 55 4.42 -10.69 21.46
C ASP A 55 2.91 -10.37 21.59
N TRP A 56 2.30 -9.87 20.52
CA TRP A 56 0.89 -9.48 20.46
C TRP A 56 0.10 -10.21 19.37
N PRO A 57 -0.05 -11.54 19.44
CA PRO A 57 -0.67 -12.34 18.37
C PRO A 57 -2.17 -12.05 18.14
N ASP A 58 -2.84 -11.42 19.12
CA ASP A 58 -4.25 -11.01 19.01
C ASP A 58 -4.46 -9.66 18.29
N LEU A 59 -3.39 -8.92 18.01
CA LEU A 59 -3.40 -7.66 17.27
C LEU A 59 -2.89 -7.87 15.85
N ASN A 60 -3.50 -7.21 14.87
CA ASN A 60 -3.03 -7.19 13.50
C ASN A 60 -2.21 -5.93 13.27
N PHE A 61 -0.99 -6.07 12.80
CA PHE A 61 -0.13 -4.94 12.45
C PHE A 61 -0.18 -4.70 10.94
N ILE A 62 -0.79 -3.59 10.55
CA ILE A 62 -0.91 -3.16 9.16
C ILE A 62 0.21 -2.18 8.87
N ILE A 63 1.17 -2.62 8.07
CA ILE A 63 2.38 -1.86 7.78
C ILE A 63 2.14 -0.99 6.55
N TYR A 64 1.97 0.31 6.77
CA TYR A 64 1.82 1.27 5.70
C TYR A 64 3.07 1.33 4.84
N HIS A 65 2.86 1.54 3.55
CA HIS A 65 3.92 1.54 2.53
C HIS A 65 4.68 0.21 2.45
N SER A 66 4.08 -0.87 2.96
CA SER A 66 4.71 -2.21 3.03
C SER A 66 6.10 -2.22 3.68
N GLY A 67 6.42 -1.20 4.49
CA GLY A 67 7.75 -1.03 5.05
C GLY A 67 8.83 -0.61 4.05
N TYR A 68 8.50 -0.24 2.83
CA TYR A 68 9.46 0.10 1.78
C TYR A 68 10.31 1.33 2.13
N LYS A 69 11.64 1.21 2.09
CA LYS A 69 12.54 2.34 2.39
C LYS A 69 12.43 3.48 1.39
N GLY A 70 12.09 3.21 0.15
CA GLY A 70 12.13 4.19 -0.93
C GLY A 70 13.43 4.12 -1.73
N PHE A 71 13.51 4.91 -2.78
CA PHE A 71 14.70 5.06 -3.59
C PHE A 71 15.58 6.17 -3.01
N GLY A 72 16.68 5.79 -2.40
CA GLY A 72 17.72 6.71 -1.95
C GLY A 72 17.52 7.24 -0.52
N SER A 73 18.61 7.17 0.22
CA SER A 73 18.76 7.80 1.52
C SER A 73 18.78 9.32 1.39
N ALA A 74 18.32 9.96 2.44
CA ALA A 74 18.57 11.36 2.78
C ALA A 74 18.32 12.41 1.68
N GLY A 75 17.17 13.05 1.74
CA GLY A 75 16.98 14.37 1.13
C GLY A 75 16.61 14.44 -0.35
N ARG A 76 16.41 13.32 -1.02
CA ARG A 76 15.83 13.33 -2.37
C ARG A 76 14.32 13.20 -2.28
N GLY A 77 13.60 14.23 -2.74
CA GLY A 77 12.15 14.28 -2.71
C GLY A 77 11.46 13.12 -3.42
N ILE A 78 10.16 13.00 -3.20
CA ILE A 78 9.27 12.11 -3.97
C ILE A 78 9.49 12.40 -5.46
N GLY A 79 9.93 11.40 -6.22
CA GLY A 79 10.24 11.56 -7.64
C GLY A 79 11.71 11.53 -8.04
N ALA A 80 12.62 11.28 -7.09
CA ALA A 80 14.01 11.00 -7.45
C ALA A 80 14.07 9.81 -8.42
N PRO A 81 14.83 9.91 -9.53
CA PRO A 81 14.91 8.83 -10.50
C PRO A 81 15.43 7.56 -9.85
N VAL A 82 14.72 6.46 -10.10
CA VAL A 82 15.18 5.11 -9.77
C VAL A 82 16.50 4.89 -10.49
N PRO A 83 17.55 4.42 -9.83
CA PRO A 83 18.76 4.05 -10.54
C PRO A 83 18.43 3.00 -11.61
N ALA A 84 18.72 3.31 -12.88
CA ALA A 84 18.35 2.51 -14.05
C ALA A 84 19.02 1.12 -14.11
N ARG A 85 19.74 0.70 -13.06
CA ARG A 85 20.60 -0.49 -13.04
C ARG A 85 20.28 -1.51 -11.93
N GLU A 86 19.19 -1.33 -11.20
CA GLU A 86 18.84 -2.30 -10.18
C GLU A 86 18.24 -3.54 -10.83
N LYS A 87 18.99 -4.61 -10.86
CA LYS A 87 18.49 -5.93 -11.29
C LYS A 87 17.71 -6.57 -10.14
N PRO A 88 16.42 -6.83 -10.29
CA PRO A 88 15.58 -7.38 -9.20
C PRO A 88 16.05 -8.74 -8.68
N ASP A 89 16.86 -9.45 -9.48
CA ASP A 89 17.36 -10.77 -9.17
C ASP A 89 18.62 -10.78 -8.29
N GLU A 90 19.22 -9.63 -8.07
CA GLU A 90 20.45 -9.46 -7.28
C GLU A 90 20.23 -8.60 -6.03
N GLN A 91 19.05 -7.99 -5.88
CA GLN A 91 18.82 -7.02 -4.82
C GLN A 91 17.66 -7.39 -3.90
N GLU A 92 17.93 -7.31 -2.63
CA GLU A 92 16.90 -7.25 -1.61
C GLU A 92 16.16 -5.91 -1.75
N ILE A 93 14.83 -5.97 -1.65
CA ILE A 93 14.02 -4.74 -1.61
C ILE A 93 14.20 -4.11 -0.23
N PRO A 94 14.85 -2.94 -0.14
CA PRO A 94 15.22 -2.37 1.16
C PRO A 94 14.04 -2.28 2.13
N TRP A 95 14.23 -2.84 3.31
CA TRP A 95 13.30 -2.96 4.42
C TRP A 95 12.12 -3.93 4.20
N ILE A 96 11.58 -4.06 3.00
CA ILE A 96 10.55 -5.10 2.71
C ILE A 96 11.17 -6.49 2.91
N SER A 97 12.30 -6.74 2.28
CA SER A 97 12.98 -8.05 2.41
C SER A 97 13.42 -8.33 3.83
N ASP A 98 13.75 -7.30 4.62
CA ASP A 98 14.10 -7.46 6.04
C ASP A 98 12.93 -7.98 6.87
N ILE A 99 11.74 -7.33 6.74
CA ILE A 99 10.52 -7.81 7.40
C ILE A 99 10.21 -9.26 6.99
N LEU A 100 10.27 -9.55 5.69
CA LEU A 100 9.96 -10.87 5.16
C LEU A 100 10.94 -11.93 5.64
N ARG A 101 12.21 -11.59 5.80
CA ARG A 101 13.23 -12.48 6.39
C ARG A 101 12.88 -12.82 7.84
N ASP A 102 12.49 -11.82 8.63
CA ASP A 102 12.09 -12.01 10.03
C ASP A 102 10.82 -12.88 10.14
N LEU A 103 9.83 -12.66 9.26
CA LEU A 103 8.62 -13.49 9.20
C LEU A 103 8.91 -14.93 8.77
N LYS A 104 9.83 -15.12 7.81
CA LYS A 104 10.26 -16.45 7.36
C LYS A 104 11.00 -17.20 8.46
N ALA A 105 11.80 -16.49 9.28
CA ALA A 105 12.48 -17.06 10.45
C ALA A 105 11.50 -17.41 11.57
N ASN A 106 10.35 -16.76 11.63
CA ASN A 106 9.32 -17.04 12.64
C ASN A 106 7.93 -17.27 12.00
N PRO A 107 7.68 -18.44 11.41
CA PRO A 107 6.45 -18.73 10.66
C PRO A 107 5.17 -18.77 11.50
N LYS A 108 5.28 -18.66 12.83
CA LYS A 108 4.12 -18.54 13.74
C LYS A 108 3.49 -17.14 13.68
N ILE A 109 4.24 -16.12 13.24
CA ILE A 109 3.70 -14.76 13.05
C ILE A 109 2.75 -14.77 11.84
N LYS A 110 1.46 -14.51 12.08
CA LYS A 110 0.40 -14.50 11.06
C LYS A 110 -0.46 -13.24 11.09
N ASN A 111 -0.02 -12.22 11.79
CA ASN A 111 -0.77 -11.02 12.08
C ASN A 111 -0.08 -9.74 11.55
N VAL A 112 0.77 -9.87 10.54
CA VAL A 112 1.41 -8.77 9.83
C VAL A 112 0.80 -8.63 8.44
N TYR A 113 0.36 -7.43 8.08
CA TYR A 113 -0.26 -7.10 6.80
C TYR A 113 0.52 -5.98 6.12
N PHE A 114 0.65 -6.06 4.80
CA PHE A 114 1.40 -5.11 3.97
C PHE A 114 0.42 -4.23 3.19
N GLU A 115 0.35 -2.94 3.54
CA GLU A 115 -0.47 -1.98 2.82
C GLU A 115 0.35 -1.30 1.72
N LEU A 116 -0.22 -1.20 0.51
CA LEU A 116 0.51 -0.85 -0.71
C LEU A 116 0.60 0.66 -1.01
N GLY A 117 0.05 1.52 -0.14
CA GLY A 117 0.01 2.97 -0.36
C GLY A 117 1.37 3.56 -0.70
N SER A 118 1.42 4.47 -1.64
CA SER A 118 2.62 5.06 -2.27
C SER A 118 3.59 4.03 -2.86
N THR A 119 3.93 2.96 -2.15
CA THR A 119 4.91 1.95 -2.59
C THR A 119 4.54 1.36 -3.94
N PHE A 120 3.29 0.91 -4.09
CA PHE A 120 2.84 0.39 -5.39
C PHE A 120 2.89 1.46 -6.48
N ASN A 121 2.46 2.69 -6.18
CA ASN A 121 2.51 3.78 -7.17
C ASN A 121 3.94 4.04 -7.63
N ILE A 122 4.86 4.22 -6.69
CA ILE A 122 6.27 4.50 -6.95
C ILE A 122 6.90 3.37 -7.77
N LEU A 123 6.81 2.14 -7.26
CA LEU A 123 7.46 0.99 -7.89
C LEU A 123 6.84 0.63 -9.23
N SER A 124 5.51 0.60 -9.35
CA SER A 124 4.87 0.22 -10.62
C SER A 124 5.05 1.25 -11.74
N ALA A 125 5.28 2.52 -11.39
CA ALA A 125 5.53 3.57 -12.37
C ALA A 125 7.01 3.65 -12.78
N ALA A 126 7.91 3.56 -11.82
CA ALA A 126 9.32 3.84 -12.03
C ALA A 126 10.19 2.59 -12.21
N ALA A 127 9.80 1.45 -11.60
CA ALA A 127 10.55 0.20 -11.60
C ALA A 127 9.60 -1.02 -11.57
N PRO A 128 8.83 -1.28 -12.65
CA PRO A 128 7.81 -2.34 -12.66
C PRO A 128 8.33 -3.73 -12.29
N LYS A 129 9.55 -4.06 -12.67
CA LYS A 129 10.19 -5.35 -12.35
C LYS A 129 10.47 -5.48 -10.84
N ILE A 130 10.93 -4.40 -10.20
CA ILE A 130 11.11 -4.35 -8.74
C ILE A 130 9.75 -4.42 -8.03
N CYS A 131 8.71 -3.77 -8.58
CA CYS A 131 7.35 -3.89 -8.06
C CYS A 131 6.88 -5.35 -8.05
N LEU A 132 7.08 -6.06 -9.14
CA LEU A 132 6.74 -7.49 -9.25
C LEU A 132 7.56 -8.34 -8.28
N HIS A 133 8.84 -8.05 -8.12
CA HIS A 133 9.70 -8.75 -7.17
C HIS A 133 9.25 -8.53 -5.72
N ALA A 134 8.91 -7.29 -5.33
CA ALA A 134 8.37 -6.97 -4.02
C ALA A 134 7.04 -7.70 -3.76
N LEU A 135 6.09 -7.64 -4.71
CA LEU A 135 4.82 -8.36 -4.61
C LEU A 135 5.03 -9.87 -4.52
N GLY A 136 5.93 -10.42 -5.33
CA GLY A 136 6.27 -11.85 -5.31
C GLY A 136 6.80 -12.30 -3.95
N GLN A 137 7.76 -11.58 -3.38
CA GLN A 137 8.29 -11.87 -2.04
C GLN A 137 7.20 -11.80 -0.96
N MET A 138 6.37 -10.75 -0.97
CA MET A 138 5.29 -10.60 0.01
C MET A 138 4.27 -11.74 -0.11
N ILE A 139 3.89 -12.13 -1.32
CA ILE A 139 2.94 -13.24 -1.55
C ILE A 139 3.55 -14.58 -1.12
N GLU A 140 4.82 -14.83 -1.43
CA GLU A 140 5.51 -16.08 -1.06
C GLU A 140 5.59 -16.25 0.46
N VAL A 141 5.96 -15.20 1.19
CA VAL A 141 6.26 -15.30 2.63
C VAL A 141 5.04 -15.08 3.50
N ALA A 142 4.27 -14.03 3.23
CA ALA A 142 3.11 -13.66 4.04
C ALA A 142 1.80 -14.23 3.51
N GLY A 143 1.70 -14.45 2.21
CA GLY A 143 0.48 -14.84 1.53
C GLY A 143 -0.23 -13.67 0.85
N ALA A 144 -0.92 -13.94 -0.25
CA ALA A 144 -1.69 -12.93 -0.97
C ALA A 144 -2.80 -12.30 -0.11
N ASP A 145 -3.29 -13.02 0.87
CA ASP A 145 -4.33 -12.59 1.81
C ASP A 145 -3.84 -11.62 2.91
N HIS A 146 -2.53 -11.37 2.98
CA HIS A 146 -1.90 -10.39 3.87
C HIS A 146 -1.51 -9.08 3.17
N ILE A 147 -1.87 -8.90 1.90
CA ILE A 147 -1.60 -7.67 1.15
C ILE A 147 -2.88 -6.85 1.06
N LEU A 148 -2.81 -5.58 1.45
CA LEU A 148 -3.94 -4.66 1.46
C LEU A 148 -3.73 -3.55 0.43
N TRP A 149 -4.82 -3.20 -0.25
CA TRP A 149 -4.82 -2.09 -1.18
C TRP A 149 -4.84 -0.76 -0.45
N GLY A 150 -3.92 0.11 -0.80
CA GLY A 150 -3.91 1.51 -0.50
C GLY A 150 -3.32 2.29 -1.67
N THR A 151 -3.66 3.56 -1.80
CA THR A 151 -3.21 4.39 -2.92
C THR A 151 -2.41 5.60 -2.47
N ASP A 152 -2.64 6.06 -1.24
CA ASP A 152 -2.09 7.33 -0.76
C ASP A 152 -2.39 8.48 -1.76
N SER A 153 -3.63 8.51 -2.28
CA SER A 153 -4.00 9.21 -3.52
C SER A 153 -3.87 10.73 -3.45
N ILE A 154 -4.02 11.33 -2.29
CA ILE A 154 -3.80 12.77 -2.15
C ILE A 154 -2.40 13.17 -2.63
N TRP A 155 -1.38 12.39 -2.28
CA TRP A 155 0.01 12.63 -2.65
C TRP A 155 0.36 12.12 -4.04
N ASN A 156 -0.31 11.07 -4.48
CA ASN A 156 -0.03 10.36 -5.72
C ASN A 156 -1.05 10.65 -6.84
N GLY A 157 -1.86 11.70 -6.69
CA GLY A 157 -2.92 12.04 -7.63
C GLY A 157 -4.09 11.05 -7.61
N SER A 158 -4.78 10.90 -8.74
CA SER A 158 -5.94 10.00 -8.83
C SER A 158 -5.55 8.54 -8.64
N PRO A 159 -6.31 7.76 -7.85
CA PRO A 159 -6.08 6.33 -7.68
C PRO A 159 -6.34 5.52 -8.95
N GLN A 160 -7.03 6.09 -9.93
CA GLN A 160 -7.47 5.35 -11.13
C GLN A 160 -6.32 4.77 -11.92
N SER A 161 -5.22 5.50 -12.08
CA SER A 161 -4.03 5.02 -12.78
C SER A 161 -3.37 3.83 -12.06
N GLN A 162 -3.37 3.83 -10.73
CA GLN A 162 -2.85 2.74 -9.91
C GLN A 162 -3.73 1.49 -10.03
N ILE A 163 -5.05 1.66 -10.01
CA ILE A 163 -6.03 0.56 -10.19
C ILE A 163 -5.82 -0.10 -11.55
N VAL A 164 -5.71 0.69 -12.62
CA VAL A 164 -5.50 0.16 -13.98
C VAL A 164 -4.18 -0.60 -14.06
N ARG A 165 -3.10 -0.08 -13.46
CA ARG A 165 -1.79 -0.76 -13.45
C ARG A 165 -1.86 -2.10 -12.73
N LEU A 166 -2.44 -2.19 -11.53
CA LEU A 166 -2.54 -3.46 -10.82
C LEU A 166 -3.43 -4.47 -11.58
N ARG A 167 -4.55 -4.02 -12.16
CA ARG A 167 -5.39 -4.91 -12.99
C ARG A 167 -4.65 -5.53 -14.17
N ARG A 168 -3.76 -4.76 -14.81
CA ARG A 168 -2.98 -5.21 -15.97
C ARG A 168 -1.67 -5.90 -15.61
N LEU A 169 -1.24 -5.81 -14.36
CA LEU A 169 0.04 -6.34 -13.92
C LEU A 169 0.05 -7.87 -14.04
N GLN A 170 1.12 -8.41 -14.61
CA GLN A 170 1.36 -9.85 -14.75
C GLN A 170 2.73 -10.17 -14.15
N MET A 171 2.84 -11.30 -13.47
CA MET A 171 4.13 -11.77 -12.98
C MET A 171 5.00 -12.20 -14.16
N LEU A 172 6.22 -11.69 -14.22
CA LEU A 172 7.15 -12.01 -15.31
C LEU A 172 7.57 -13.48 -15.23
N PRO A 173 7.63 -14.21 -16.37
CA PRO A 173 8.07 -15.60 -16.40
C PRO A 173 9.42 -15.83 -15.72
N GLU A 174 10.39 -14.95 -15.98
CA GLU A 174 11.73 -15.03 -15.37
C GLU A 174 11.74 -14.92 -13.84
N LEU A 175 10.82 -14.16 -13.26
CA LEU A 175 10.67 -14.07 -11.79
C LEU A 175 9.96 -15.30 -11.24
N ARG A 176 9.00 -15.84 -11.98
CA ARG A 176 8.32 -17.09 -11.63
C ARG A 176 9.31 -18.26 -11.65
N ASP A 177 10.10 -18.38 -12.69
CA ASP A 177 11.05 -19.47 -12.86
C ASP A 177 12.16 -19.43 -11.81
N LYS A 178 12.70 -18.24 -11.54
CA LYS A 178 13.82 -18.07 -10.62
C LYS A 178 13.41 -18.14 -9.14
N PHE A 179 12.30 -17.49 -8.78
CA PHE A 179 11.89 -17.31 -7.37
C PHE A 179 10.64 -18.13 -7.01
N GLN A 180 10.06 -18.85 -7.95
CA GLN A 180 8.82 -19.62 -7.78
C GLN A 180 7.62 -18.77 -7.38
N TYR A 181 7.61 -17.48 -7.79
CA TYR A 181 6.49 -16.59 -7.49
C TYR A 181 5.22 -17.04 -8.20
N PRO A 182 4.05 -16.92 -7.54
CA PRO A 182 2.78 -17.27 -8.15
C PRO A 182 2.40 -16.29 -9.25
N GLU A 183 1.53 -16.74 -10.13
CA GLU A 183 0.82 -15.86 -11.06
C GLU A 183 -0.03 -14.83 -10.33
N LEU A 184 -0.05 -13.59 -10.83
CA LEU A 184 -0.97 -12.57 -10.34
C LEU A 184 -2.35 -12.75 -10.99
N THR A 185 -3.07 -13.78 -10.55
CA THR A 185 -4.41 -14.09 -11.03
C THR A 185 -5.42 -13.01 -10.64
N ASP A 186 -6.56 -12.93 -11.34
CA ASP A 186 -7.64 -12.00 -10.98
C ASP A 186 -8.14 -12.24 -9.55
N LYS A 187 -8.16 -13.50 -9.09
CA LYS A 187 -8.48 -13.84 -7.70
C LYS A 187 -7.54 -13.16 -6.70
N ILE A 188 -6.23 -13.23 -6.93
CA ILE A 188 -5.22 -12.57 -6.08
C ILE A 188 -5.41 -11.05 -6.12
N LYS A 189 -5.64 -10.47 -7.31
CA LYS A 189 -5.88 -9.04 -7.45
C LYS A 189 -7.16 -8.59 -6.72
N ASP A 190 -8.25 -9.35 -6.80
CA ASP A 190 -9.48 -9.05 -6.07
C ASP A 190 -9.29 -9.13 -4.55
N GLN A 191 -8.50 -10.12 -4.08
CA GLN A 191 -8.10 -10.18 -2.67
C GLN A 191 -7.38 -8.89 -2.26
N ILE A 192 -6.35 -8.49 -3.00
CA ILE A 192 -5.57 -7.27 -2.72
C ILE A 192 -6.46 -6.03 -2.79
N PHE A 193 -7.28 -5.87 -3.84
CA PHE A 193 -8.12 -4.68 -4.02
C PHE A 193 -9.14 -4.42 -2.91
N GLY A 194 -9.62 -5.46 -2.24
CA GLY A 194 -10.61 -5.20 -1.21
C GLY A 194 -11.04 -6.39 -0.37
N LEU A 195 -10.96 -7.62 -0.86
CA LEU A 195 -11.48 -8.77 -0.12
C LEU A 195 -10.66 -9.04 1.15
N ASN A 196 -9.35 -8.78 1.14
CA ASN A 196 -8.51 -8.90 2.33
C ASN A 196 -8.88 -7.85 3.38
N ALA A 197 -9.05 -6.59 2.98
CA ALA A 197 -9.50 -5.53 3.88
C ALA A 197 -10.92 -5.82 4.39
N ALA A 198 -11.82 -6.28 3.53
CA ALA A 198 -13.18 -6.64 3.95
C ALA A 198 -13.18 -7.72 5.04
N ARG A 199 -12.35 -8.75 4.89
CA ARG A 199 -12.17 -9.80 5.89
C ARG A 199 -11.58 -9.23 7.18
N LEU A 200 -10.51 -8.44 7.09
CA LEU A 200 -9.79 -7.88 8.24
C LEU A 200 -10.66 -6.92 9.06
N PHE A 201 -11.50 -6.12 8.38
CA PHE A 201 -12.39 -5.16 9.00
C PHE A 201 -13.83 -5.69 9.19
N ASN A 202 -14.03 -6.98 8.98
CA ASN A 202 -15.32 -7.65 9.16
C ASN A 202 -16.48 -7.00 8.36
N ILE A 203 -16.23 -6.68 7.09
CA ILE A 203 -17.19 -6.06 6.19
C ILE A 203 -17.90 -7.14 5.38
N ASN A 204 -19.23 -7.17 5.44
CA ASN A 204 -20.04 -8.04 4.59
C ASN A 204 -20.09 -7.47 3.15
N VAL A 205 -19.29 -8.06 2.26
CA VAL A 205 -19.15 -7.61 0.87
C VAL A 205 -20.45 -7.72 0.09
N GLU A 206 -21.22 -8.81 0.28
CA GLU A 206 -22.47 -9.02 -0.44
C GLU A 206 -23.56 -8.01 -0.05
N GLU A 207 -23.66 -7.70 1.23
CA GLU A 207 -24.54 -6.66 1.74
C GLU A 207 -24.19 -5.29 1.15
N LYS A 208 -22.90 -4.94 1.16
CA LYS A 208 -22.42 -3.67 0.57
C LYS A 208 -22.68 -3.60 -0.93
N ARG A 209 -22.44 -4.69 -1.67
CA ARG A 209 -22.74 -4.75 -3.11
C ARG A 209 -24.23 -4.57 -3.40
N LYS A 210 -25.11 -5.13 -2.57
CA LYS A 210 -26.58 -4.92 -2.71
C LYS A 210 -26.94 -3.45 -2.48
N ALA A 211 -26.40 -2.83 -1.43
CA ALA A 211 -26.66 -1.44 -1.12
C ALA A 211 -26.17 -0.48 -2.23
N LEU A 212 -25.04 -0.75 -2.86
CA LEU A 212 -24.49 0.05 -3.96
C LEU A 212 -25.37 0.04 -5.24
N LYS A 213 -26.24 -0.96 -5.42
CA LYS A 213 -27.14 -1.01 -6.59
C LYS A 213 -28.23 0.06 -6.58
N ILE A 214 -28.51 0.63 -5.42
CA ILE A 214 -29.61 1.59 -5.20
C ILE A 214 -29.12 2.91 -4.60
N ASP A 215 -27.82 3.14 -4.61
CA ASP A 215 -27.24 4.37 -4.06
C ASP A 215 -27.31 5.55 -5.05
N LYS A 216 -27.15 6.76 -4.50
CA LYS A 216 -27.17 8.00 -5.29
C LYS A 216 -26.10 8.02 -6.39
N MET A 217 -24.92 7.44 -6.13
CA MET A 217 -23.82 7.44 -7.11
C MET A 217 -24.12 6.54 -8.30
N THR A 218 -24.83 5.43 -8.08
CA THR A 218 -25.33 4.58 -9.16
C THR A 218 -26.31 5.34 -10.06
N SER A 219 -27.26 6.09 -9.48
CA SER A 219 -28.17 6.93 -10.23
C SER A 219 -27.46 7.99 -11.08
N ILE A 220 -26.47 8.69 -10.50
CA ILE A 220 -25.65 9.68 -11.20
C ILE A 220 -24.88 9.02 -12.36
N ARG A 221 -24.25 7.86 -12.12
CA ARG A 221 -23.54 7.11 -13.16
C ARG A 221 -24.45 6.74 -14.34
N GLU A 222 -25.65 6.29 -14.06
CA GLU A 222 -26.62 5.95 -15.12
C GLU A 222 -27.05 7.20 -15.91
N SER A 223 -27.22 8.36 -15.26
CA SER A 223 -27.51 9.61 -15.98
C SER A 223 -26.37 10.02 -16.94
N TYR A 224 -25.12 9.80 -16.57
CA TYR A 224 -23.98 10.04 -17.47
C TYR A 224 -23.96 9.10 -18.68
N LYS A 225 -24.32 7.84 -18.51
CA LYS A 225 -24.48 6.91 -19.63
C LYS A 225 -25.57 7.34 -20.61
N GLN A 226 -26.60 8.04 -20.12
CA GLN A 226 -27.69 8.59 -20.92
C GLN A 226 -27.36 9.96 -21.55
N GLY A 227 -26.10 10.40 -21.50
CA GLY A 227 -25.63 11.62 -22.15
C GLY A 227 -25.63 12.87 -21.27
N ALA A 228 -25.80 12.75 -19.96
CA ALA A 228 -25.62 13.88 -19.04
C ALA A 228 -24.16 14.36 -19.05
N SER A 229 -23.96 15.68 -19.10
CA SER A 229 -22.62 16.26 -19.00
C SER A 229 -22.08 16.12 -17.59
N PRO A 230 -20.78 15.82 -17.42
CA PRO A 230 -20.13 15.81 -16.12
C PRO A 230 -20.26 17.17 -15.43
N SER A 231 -20.53 17.18 -14.13
CA SER A 231 -20.61 18.42 -13.35
C SER A 231 -19.25 19.12 -13.19
N ASN A 232 -18.17 18.38 -13.33
CA ASN A 232 -16.81 18.89 -13.30
C ASN A 232 -15.98 18.25 -14.42
N THR A 233 -15.50 19.05 -15.36
CA THR A 233 -14.65 18.64 -16.47
C THR A 233 -13.18 19.05 -16.29
N GLN A 234 -12.84 19.66 -15.15
CA GLN A 234 -11.49 20.07 -14.85
C GLN A 234 -10.73 18.93 -14.14
N TYR A 235 -9.51 18.71 -14.55
CA TYR A 235 -8.58 17.76 -13.95
C TYR A 235 -7.41 18.52 -13.30
N GLY A 236 -7.05 18.13 -12.08
CA GLY A 236 -5.95 18.73 -11.33
C GLY A 236 -6.42 19.75 -10.28
N TRP A 237 -5.54 20.69 -9.96
CA TRP A 237 -5.80 21.70 -8.95
C TRP A 237 -6.83 22.72 -9.45
N VAL A 238 -7.89 22.91 -8.66
CA VAL A 238 -8.90 23.94 -8.92
C VAL A 238 -8.62 25.11 -7.98
N TRP A 239 -8.31 26.27 -8.54
CA TRP A 239 -8.16 27.51 -7.76
C TRP A 239 -9.54 28.04 -7.35
N THR A 240 -9.74 28.26 -6.06
CA THR A 240 -11.05 28.67 -5.50
C THR A 240 -11.17 30.16 -5.22
N ASP A 241 -10.11 30.92 -5.36
CA ASP A 241 -9.99 32.32 -4.97
C ASP A 241 -10.20 33.33 -6.10
N GLY A 242 -10.93 32.95 -7.15
CA GLY A 242 -11.30 33.84 -8.25
C GLY A 242 -10.18 34.14 -9.26
N ALA A 243 -8.98 33.61 -9.07
CA ALA A 243 -7.95 33.68 -10.08
C ALA A 243 -8.36 32.85 -11.30
N LYS A 244 -8.36 33.44 -12.48
CA LYS A 244 -8.62 32.72 -13.73
C LYS A 244 -7.61 31.59 -13.84
N SER A 245 -8.11 30.35 -13.85
CA SER A 245 -7.28 29.18 -14.15
C SER A 245 -6.49 29.47 -15.43
N PRO A 246 -5.16 29.31 -15.43
CA PRO A 246 -4.44 29.34 -16.68
C PRO A 246 -4.99 28.21 -17.55
N THR A 247 -5.63 28.56 -18.63
CA THR A 247 -6.00 27.61 -19.68
C THR A 247 -4.71 27.07 -20.28
N LEU A 248 -4.21 25.98 -19.73
CA LEU A 248 -3.21 25.20 -20.44
C LEU A 248 -3.93 24.62 -21.66
N PRO A 249 -3.48 24.91 -22.87
CA PRO A 249 -4.01 24.25 -24.06
C PRO A 249 -3.76 22.74 -23.86
N ILE A 250 -4.82 21.96 -23.80
CA ILE A 250 -4.73 20.52 -23.94
C ILE A 250 -4.24 20.32 -25.38
N GLY A 251 -2.95 20.00 -25.53
CA GLY A 251 -2.40 19.64 -26.80
C GLY A 251 -3.17 18.47 -27.36
N ALA A 252 -3.86 18.71 -28.45
CA ALA A 252 -4.28 17.66 -29.34
C ALA A 252 -3.02 17.05 -29.95
N GLU A 253 -2.71 15.79 -29.65
CA GLU A 253 -2.23 14.72 -30.53
C GLU A 253 -2.02 13.44 -29.74
#